data_e52d7f61b665db912b64d0ecd354813b
#
_entry.id   e52d7f61b665db912b64d0ecd354813b
#
_cell.length_a   1.000
_cell.length_b   1.000
_cell.length_c   1.000
_cell.angle_alpha   90.00
_cell.angle_beta   90.00
_cell.angle_gamma   90.00
#
_symmetry.space_group_name_H-M   'P 1'
#
loop_
_entity.id
_entity.type
_entity.pdbx_description
1 polymer ?
#
loop_
_entity_poly.entity_id
_entity_poly.type
_entity_poly.pdbx_seq_one_letter_code
_entity_poly.pdbx_strand_id
1 'polypeptide(L)'
;MVLVNAIYFKGQWQNKFQERDTVKSLFQLSEGKNVTVEMMYQIGTFKLAFVKEPQMQVLELPYVNNKLSMIILLPVGTANVKQIEKQLNSGTFHEWTSSSNMMEREVEVHLPRFKLEIKYELNSLLKSLGVTDIFNQVKADLSGMSPTKGLYLSKVIHKSYLDVSEEGTEAAAATGDSIAVKSLPMRAQFKANHPFLFFIRHTHTNTILFCGKLASP
;
A
#
# COMPACT_ATOMS: atom_id res chain seq x y z
N MET A 1 -13.68 -19.70 22.62
CA MET A 1 -13.04 -19.93 21.31
C MET A 1 -12.10 -18.80 20.97
N VAL A 2 -10.95 -19.05 20.33
CA VAL A 2 -10.03 -18.03 19.82
C VAL A 2 -9.96 -18.18 18.31
N LEU A 3 -10.15 -17.07 17.59
CA LEU A 3 -9.96 -17.01 16.14
C LEU A 3 -8.60 -16.36 15.84
N VAL A 4 -7.81 -17.02 15.01
CA VAL A 4 -6.51 -16.53 14.57
C VAL A 4 -6.47 -16.50 13.06
N ASN A 5 -6.09 -15.36 12.51
CA ASN A 5 -5.85 -15.19 11.08
C ASN A 5 -4.45 -14.60 10.88
N ALA A 6 -3.71 -15.13 9.90
CA ALA A 6 -2.44 -14.58 9.49
C ALA A 6 -2.42 -14.44 7.97
N ILE A 7 -1.94 -13.32 7.48
CA ILE A 7 -1.79 -13.05 6.06
C ILE A 7 -0.36 -12.58 5.78
N TYR A 8 0.21 -13.10 4.71
CA TYR A 8 1.55 -12.80 4.24
C TYR A 8 1.49 -12.34 2.79
N PHE A 9 2.19 -11.26 2.47
CA PHE A 9 2.37 -10.81 1.11
C PHE A 9 3.82 -10.45 0.84
N LYS A 10 4.36 -11.04 -0.23
CA LYS A 10 5.61 -10.68 -0.88
C LYS A 10 5.38 -10.78 -2.38
N GLY A 11 5.35 -9.66 -3.08
CA GLY A 11 5.09 -9.59 -4.52
C GLY A 11 6.36 -9.30 -5.29
N GLN A 12 6.43 -9.80 -6.53
CA GLN A 12 7.46 -9.43 -7.48
C GLN A 12 6.94 -8.32 -8.39
N TRP A 13 7.70 -7.24 -8.52
CA TRP A 13 7.34 -6.14 -9.42
C TRP A 13 7.37 -6.56 -10.89
N GLN A 14 6.50 -6.00 -11.69
CA GLN A 14 6.55 -6.13 -13.15
C GLN A 14 7.85 -5.54 -13.68
N ASN A 15 8.26 -4.38 -13.16
CA ASN A 15 9.54 -3.74 -13.42
C ASN A 15 10.36 -3.78 -12.13
N LYS A 16 11.44 -4.57 -12.12
CA LYS A 16 12.32 -4.76 -10.97
C LYS A 16 13.06 -3.46 -10.63
N PHE A 17 13.15 -3.12 -9.34
CA PHE A 17 14.13 -2.16 -8.87
C PHE A 17 15.52 -2.81 -8.88
N GLN A 18 16.54 -2.08 -9.29
CA GLN A 18 17.91 -2.62 -9.28
C GLN A 18 18.55 -2.36 -7.91
N GLU A 19 19.08 -3.39 -7.27
CA GLU A 19 19.73 -3.25 -5.96
C GLU A 19 20.89 -2.27 -5.96
N ARG A 20 21.64 -2.19 -7.08
CA ARG A 20 22.75 -1.24 -7.27
C ARG A 20 22.30 0.22 -7.26
N ASP A 21 21.02 0.49 -7.55
CA ASP A 21 20.44 1.84 -7.59
C ASP A 21 19.72 2.18 -6.26
N THR A 22 19.67 1.23 -5.31
CA THR A 22 19.16 1.47 -3.95
C THR A 22 20.21 2.18 -3.13
N VAL A 23 19.87 3.33 -2.58
CA VAL A 23 20.78 4.15 -1.80
C VAL A 23 20.20 4.52 -0.44
N LYS A 24 21.05 4.74 0.55
CA LYS A 24 20.64 5.29 1.84
C LYS A 24 20.14 6.72 1.67
N SER A 25 18.94 6.99 2.11
CA SER A 25 18.29 8.30 2.02
C SER A 25 17.52 8.62 3.29
N LEU A 26 17.16 9.89 3.46
CA LEU A 26 16.37 10.33 4.60
C LEU A 26 14.87 10.15 4.32
N PHE A 27 14.18 9.59 5.30
CA PHE A 27 12.71 9.53 5.36
C PHE A 27 12.24 10.43 6.50
N GLN A 28 11.41 11.40 6.19
CA GLN A 28 10.90 12.38 7.14
C GLN A 28 9.69 11.80 7.88
N LEU A 29 9.77 11.68 9.19
CA LEU A 29 8.65 11.28 10.04
C LEU A 29 7.67 12.44 10.26
N SER A 30 6.44 12.11 10.67
CA SER A 30 5.38 13.11 10.94
C SER A 30 5.77 14.14 12.02
N GLU A 31 6.73 13.83 12.87
CA GLU A 31 7.22 14.71 13.95
C GLU A 31 8.39 15.60 13.51
N GLY A 32 8.71 15.65 12.21
CA GLY A 32 9.85 16.41 11.69
C GLY A 32 11.22 15.76 11.93
N LYS A 33 11.27 14.57 12.52
CA LYS A 33 12.48 13.77 12.63
C LYS A 33 12.75 13.02 11.33
N ASN A 34 14.01 12.74 11.05
CA ASN A 34 14.42 11.95 9.90
C ASN A 34 15.00 10.62 10.36
N VAL A 35 14.71 9.57 9.60
CA VAL A 35 15.34 8.25 9.72
C VAL A 35 16.01 7.88 8.41
N THR A 36 17.10 7.12 8.49
CA THR A 36 17.78 6.63 7.29
C THR A 36 17.09 5.35 6.81
N VAL A 37 16.78 5.29 5.52
CA VAL A 37 16.14 4.15 4.86
C VAL A 37 16.94 3.73 3.63
N GLU A 38 16.75 2.50 3.19
CA GLU A 38 17.20 2.01 1.89
C GLU A 38 16.16 2.47 0.85
N MET A 39 16.49 3.47 0.05
CA MET A 39 15.60 4.05 -0.96
C MET A 39 15.85 3.40 -2.30
N MET A 40 14.90 2.59 -2.76
CA MET A 40 14.90 1.97 -4.08
C MET A 40 14.62 3.02 -5.16
N TYR A 41 15.21 2.86 -6.32
CA TYR A 41 15.10 3.79 -7.42
C TYR A 41 14.85 3.08 -8.75
N GLN A 42 13.96 3.63 -9.56
CA GLN A 42 13.80 3.26 -10.97
C GLN A 42 13.15 4.38 -11.78
N ILE A 43 13.39 4.34 -13.08
CA ILE A 43 12.66 5.13 -14.07
C ILE A 43 11.85 4.17 -14.92
N GLY A 44 10.58 4.51 -15.17
CA GLY A 44 9.71 3.70 -16.00
C GLY A 44 8.42 4.42 -16.35
N THR A 45 7.64 3.80 -17.22
CA THR A 45 6.29 4.27 -17.56
C THR A 45 5.31 3.67 -16.57
N PHE A 46 4.66 4.54 -15.80
CA PHE A 46 3.69 4.18 -14.78
C PHE A 46 2.45 5.06 -14.86
N LYS A 47 1.34 4.55 -14.35
CA LYS A 47 0.13 5.34 -14.16
C LYS A 47 0.30 6.26 -12.95
N LEU A 48 0.17 7.56 -13.18
CA LEU A 48 0.32 8.60 -12.18
C LEU A 48 -0.84 9.60 -12.29
N ALA A 49 -1.46 9.92 -11.15
CA ALA A 49 -2.43 10.99 -11.02
C ALA A 49 -1.94 12.08 -10.06
N PHE A 50 -2.41 13.30 -10.30
CA PHE A 50 -2.23 14.44 -9.41
C PHE A 50 -3.60 14.88 -8.91
N VAL A 51 -3.86 14.67 -7.63
CA VAL A 51 -5.10 15.09 -6.97
C VAL A 51 -4.88 16.46 -6.33
N LYS A 52 -5.83 17.37 -6.53
CA LYS A 52 -5.73 18.74 -6.03
C LYS A 52 -6.19 18.88 -4.59
N GLU A 53 -7.22 18.12 -4.21
CA GLU A 53 -7.81 18.20 -2.88
C GLU A 53 -8.16 16.77 -2.38
N PRO A 54 -7.45 16.23 -1.38
CA PRO A 54 -6.20 16.76 -0.77
C PRO A 54 -5.05 16.71 -1.77
N GLN A 55 -4.10 17.64 -1.66
CA GLN A 55 -2.95 17.65 -2.56
C GLN A 55 -2.13 16.36 -2.40
N MET A 56 -2.12 15.51 -3.43
CA MET A 56 -1.36 14.27 -3.42
C MET A 56 -1.05 13.77 -4.84
N GLN A 57 -0.04 12.92 -4.89
CA GLN A 57 0.25 12.06 -6.04
C GLN A 57 -0.31 10.66 -5.77
N VAL A 58 -0.86 10.03 -6.81
CA VAL A 58 -1.32 8.64 -6.79
C VAL A 58 -0.54 7.88 -7.83
N LEU A 59 0.27 6.91 -7.39
CA LEU A 59 1.10 6.09 -8.26
C LEU A 59 0.60 4.64 -8.25
N GLU A 60 0.53 4.01 -9.42
CA GLU A 60 0.27 2.58 -9.56
C GLU A 60 1.53 1.86 -10.02
N LEU A 61 2.01 0.93 -9.19
CA LEU A 61 3.13 0.03 -9.48
C LEU A 61 2.60 -1.38 -9.71
N PRO A 62 2.68 -1.93 -10.93
CA PRO A 62 2.18 -3.27 -11.21
C PRO A 62 3.13 -4.34 -10.66
N TYR A 63 2.55 -5.41 -10.14
CA TYR A 63 3.24 -6.68 -9.90
C TYR A 63 3.25 -7.54 -11.15
N VAL A 64 4.08 -8.57 -11.14
CA VAL A 64 4.25 -9.53 -12.25
C VAL A 64 2.90 -10.02 -12.80
N ASN A 65 2.80 -10.13 -14.11
CA ASN A 65 1.59 -10.50 -14.85
C ASN A 65 0.41 -9.51 -14.71
N ASN A 66 0.62 -8.33 -14.16
CA ASN A 66 -0.40 -7.28 -13.99
C ASN A 66 -1.69 -7.73 -13.25
N LYS A 67 -1.64 -8.85 -12.50
CA LYS A 67 -2.79 -9.33 -11.71
C LYS A 67 -3.02 -8.52 -10.46
N LEU A 68 -1.95 -8.01 -9.89
CA LEU A 68 -1.96 -7.16 -8.70
C LEU A 68 -1.24 -5.85 -9.01
N SER A 69 -1.58 -4.80 -8.29
CA SER A 69 -0.84 -3.53 -8.29
C SER A 69 -0.76 -2.96 -6.88
N MET A 70 0.32 -2.25 -6.59
CA MET A 70 0.39 -1.37 -5.43
C MET A 70 0.00 0.03 -5.84
N ILE A 71 -1.01 0.59 -5.17
CA ILE A 71 -1.42 1.98 -5.30
C ILE A 71 -0.83 2.74 -4.12
N ILE A 72 -0.11 3.81 -4.38
CA ILE A 72 0.50 4.66 -3.34
C ILE A 72 -0.14 6.05 -3.39
N LEU A 73 -0.69 6.50 -2.25
CA LEU A 73 -1.22 7.84 -2.07
C LEU A 73 -0.19 8.65 -1.27
N LEU A 74 0.52 9.52 -1.95
CA LEU A 74 1.61 10.32 -1.39
C LEU A 74 1.17 11.78 -1.25
N PRO A 75 1.03 12.32 -0.01
CA PRO A 75 0.74 13.74 0.17
C PRO A 75 1.83 14.61 -0.46
N VAL A 76 1.49 15.77 -1.00
CA VAL A 76 2.47 16.73 -1.54
C VAL A 76 2.17 18.15 -1.03
N GLY A 77 3.17 19.04 -1.13
CA GLY A 77 3.02 20.41 -0.67
C GLY A 77 2.81 20.51 0.84
N THR A 78 1.70 21.10 1.27
CA THR A 78 1.32 21.28 2.68
C THR A 78 0.41 20.17 3.19
N ALA A 79 0.00 19.22 2.33
CA ALA A 79 -0.86 18.10 2.70
C ALA A 79 -0.13 17.07 3.54
N ASN A 80 -0.89 16.31 4.32
CA ASN A 80 -0.40 15.21 5.13
C ASN A 80 -1.33 13.99 5.05
N VAL A 81 -0.84 12.84 5.49
CA VAL A 81 -1.59 11.56 5.44
C VAL A 81 -2.94 11.66 6.15
N LYS A 82 -3.04 12.40 7.27
CA LYS A 82 -4.31 12.53 8.02
C LYS A 82 -5.40 13.24 7.21
N GLN A 83 -5.03 14.15 6.31
CA GLN A 83 -6.00 14.80 5.41
C GLN A 83 -6.51 13.82 4.36
N ILE A 84 -5.63 12.97 3.82
CA ILE A 84 -6.02 11.89 2.90
C ILE A 84 -6.94 10.92 3.63
N GLU A 85 -6.56 10.45 4.84
CA GLU A 85 -7.36 9.51 5.65
C GLU A 85 -8.78 10.03 5.92
N LYS A 86 -8.95 11.33 6.16
CA LYS A 86 -10.27 11.94 6.41
C LYS A 86 -11.19 11.91 5.20
N GLN A 87 -10.65 12.02 4.01
CA GLN A 87 -11.42 12.04 2.76
C GLN A 87 -11.53 10.67 2.12
N LEU A 88 -10.72 9.70 2.57
CA LEU A 88 -10.67 8.35 2.02
C LEU A 88 -11.96 7.58 2.32
N ASN A 89 -12.64 7.22 1.27
CA ASN A 89 -13.76 6.30 1.27
C ASN A 89 -13.77 5.53 -0.07
N SER A 90 -14.69 4.60 -0.25
CA SER A 90 -14.78 3.79 -1.47
C SER A 90 -14.97 4.64 -2.73
N GLY A 91 -15.79 5.69 -2.66
CA GLY A 91 -16.05 6.59 -3.79
C GLY A 91 -14.83 7.41 -4.17
N THR A 92 -14.22 8.10 -3.21
CA THR A 92 -13.02 8.93 -3.45
C THR A 92 -11.83 8.08 -3.89
N PHE A 93 -11.64 6.90 -3.31
CA PHE A 93 -10.58 5.99 -3.75
C PHE A 93 -10.79 5.57 -5.20
N HIS A 94 -12.03 5.22 -5.59
CA HIS A 94 -12.34 4.86 -6.96
C HIS A 94 -12.11 6.03 -7.94
N GLU A 95 -12.52 7.24 -7.57
CA GLU A 95 -12.30 8.46 -8.36
C GLU A 95 -10.79 8.70 -8.56
N TRP A 96 -10.01 8.73 -7.48
CA TRP A 96 -8.56 9.00 -7.53
C TRP A 96 -7.77 7.97 -8.34
N THR A 97 -8.24 6.71 -8.37
CA THR A 97 -7.57 5.59 -9.06
C THR A 97 -8.25 5.20 -10.38
N SER A 98 -9.20 6.01 -10.86
CA SER A 98 -9.90 5.76 -12.11
C SER A 98 -8.97 5.91 -13.32
N SER A 99 -9.25 5.19 -14.39
CA SER A 99 -8.46 5.26 -15.63
C SER A 99 -8.50 6.64 -16.29
N SER A 100 -9.50 7.47 -15.98
CA SER A 100 -9.58 8.85 -16.46
C SER A 100 -8.59 9.79 -15.76
N ASN A 101 -8.23 9.48 -14.50
CA ASN A 101 -7.33 10.31 -13.70
C ASN A 101 -5.88 9.75 -13.69
N MET A 102 -5.73 8.44 -13.81
CA MET A 102 -4.44 7.75 -13.83
C MET A 102 -3.88 7.70 -15.26
N MET A 103 -3.00 8.64 -15.58
CA MET A 103 -2.39 8.73 -16.91
C MET A 103 -1.00 8.06 -16.90
N GLU A 104 -0.68 7.33 -17.97
CA GLU A 104 0.66 6.78 -18.17
C GLU A 104 1.67 7.91 -18.44
N ARG A 105 2.75 7.92 -17.67
CA ARG A 105 3.82 8.91 -17.75
C ARG A 105 5.16 8.26 -17.46
N GLU A 106 6.22 8.83 -18.00
CA GLU A 106 7.57 8.51 -17.54
C GLU A 106 7.78 9.11 -16.16
N VAL A 107 8.01 8.24 -15.16
CA VAL A 107 8.11 8.62 -13.75
C VAL A 107 9.43 8.15 -13.18
N GLU A 108 10.10 9.04 -12.47
CA GLU A 108 11.23 8.75 -11.62
C GLU A 108 10.71 8.40 -10.22
N VAL A 109 10.80 7.11 -9.87
CA VAL A 109 10.22 6.55 -8.63
C VAL A 109 11.30 6.34 -7.58
N HIS A 110 11.10 6.92 -6.41
CA HIS A 110 11.86 6.65 -5.19
C HIS A 110 10.90 6.06 -4.16
N LEU A 111 11.11 4.79 -3.78
CA LEU A 111 10.27 4.07 -2.82
C LEU A 111 11.17 3.41 -1.77
N PRO A 112 10.94 3.62 -0.46
CA PRO A 112 11.75 2.95 0.54
C PRO A 112 11.51 1.44 0.51
N ARG A 113 12.58 0.65 0.75
CA ARG A 113 12.45 -0.77 1.11
C ARG A 113 11.93 -0.85 2.53
N PHE A 114 10.88 -1.63 2.77
CA PHE A 114 10.31 -1.75 4.10
C PHE A 114 9.62 -3.09 4.33
N LYS A 115 9.50 -3.46 5.60
CA LYS A 115 8.75 -4.62 6.06
C LYS A 115 7.77 -4.18 7.14
N LEU A 116 6.53 -4.61 7.01
CA LEU A 116 5.51 -4.38 8.01
C LEU A 116 5.08 -5.72 8.60
N GLU A 117 5.23 -5.86 9.90
CA GLU A 117 4.73 -7.00 10.66
C GLU A 117 3.88 -6.48 11.81
N ILE A 118 2.57 -6.59 11.66
CA ILE A 118 1.63 -5.99 12.60
C ILE A 118 0.67 -7.06 13.10
N LYS A 119 0.45 -7.05 14.43
CA LYS A 119 -0.52 -7.90 15.10
C LYS A 119 -1.62 -7.05 15.69
N TYR A 120 -2.84 -7.39 15.36
CA TYR A 120 -4.05 -6.74 15.87
C TYR A 120 -4.83 -7.70 16.76
N GLU A 121 -5.38 -7.17 17.85
CA GLU A 121 -6.47 -7.78 18.59
C GLU A 121 -7.76 -7.06 18.21
N LEU A 122 -8.65 -7.75 17.50
CA LEU A 122 -9.78 -7.13 16.83
C LEU A 122 -11.06 -7.03 17.68
N ASN A 123 -11.07 -7.54 18.91
CA ASN A 123 -12.28 -7.60 19.75
C ASN A 123 -12.97 -6.24 19.92
N SER A 124 -12.21 -5.21 20.30
CA SER A 124 -12.74 -3.86 20.52
C SER A 124 -13.24 -3.23 19.22
N LEU A 125 -12.49 -3.39 18.15
CA LEU A 125 -12.84 -2.87 16.83
C LEU A 125 -14.13 -3.53 16.32
N LEU A 126 -14.21 -4.86 16.35
CA LEU A 126 -15.42 -5.58 15.90
C LEU A 126 -16.66 -5.21 16.72
N LYS A 127 -16.50 -5.03 18.04
CA LYS A 127 -17.60 -4.54 18.90
C LYS A 127 -18.03 -3.12 18.50
N SER A 128 -17.13 -2.22 18.20
CA SER A 128 -17.46 -0.84 17.76
C SER A 128 -18.16 -0.83 16.40
N LEU A 129 -17.95 -1.85 15.57
CA LEU A 129 -18.61 -2.05 14.28
C LEU A 129 -19.96 -2.78 14.42
N GLY A 130 -20.43 -3.07 15.65
CA GLY A 130 -21.72 -3.70 15.92
C GLY A 130 -21.69 -5.22 16.05
N VAL A 131 -20.54 -5.87 15.92
CA VAL A 131 -20.38 -7.31 16.12
C VAL A 131 -20.21 -7.57 17.61
N THR A 132 -21.31 -7.76 18.34
CA THR A 132 -21.30 -7.83 19.81
C THR A 132 -21.64 -9.21 20.36
N ASP A 133 -22.66 -9.86 19.83
CA ASP A 133 -23.27 -11.05 20.43
C ASP A 133 -22.33 -12.25 20.47
N ILE A 134 -21.50 -12.43 19.45
CA ILE A 134 -20.52 -13.52 19.37
C ILE A 134 -19.47 -13.46 20.50
N PHE A 135 -19.23 -12.28 21.08
CA PHE A 135 -18.32 -12.07 22.20
C PHE A 135 -18.98 -12.21 23.58
N ASN A 136 -20.30 -12.42 23.63
CA ASN A 136 -21.06 -12.54 24.86
C ASN A 136 -21.41 -14.02 25.09
N GLN A 137 -20.98 -14.57 26.23
CA GLN A 137 -21.18 -15.99 26.57
C GLN A 137 -22.65 -16.41 26.60
N VAL A 138 -23.57 -15.48 26.90
CA VAL A 138 -25.01 -15.76 27.01
C VAL A 138 -25.73 -15.62 25.66
N LYS A 139 -25.23 -14.68 24.82
CA LYS A 139 -25.88 -14.33 23.54
C LYS A 139 -25.30 -15.06 22.33
N ALA A 140 -24.03 -15.53 22.45
CA ALA A 140 -23.37 -16.22 21.34
C ALA A 140 -24.08 -17.55 21.01
N ASP A 141 -24.44 -17.70 19.76
CA ASP A 141 -24.94 -18.95 19.21
C ASP A 141 -23.91 -19.50 18.19
N LEU A 142 -23.18 -20.50 18.62
CA LEU A 142 -22.19 -21.23 17.81
C LEU A 142 -22.61 -22.73 17.69
N SER A 143 -23.91 -23.02 17.82
CA SER A 143 -24.46 -24.37 17.76
C SER A 143 -24.21 -25.10 16.42
N GLY A 144 -24.04 -24.33 15.32
CA GLY A 144 -23.60 -24.88 14.02
C GLY A 144 -22.16 -25.40 14.00
N MET A 145 -21.31 -25.03 14.95
CA MET A 145 -19.93 -25.51 15.07
C MET A 145 -19.76 -26.58 16.13
N SER A 146 -20.50 -26.48 17.24
CA SER A 146 -20.41 -27.42 18.35
C SER A 146 -21.70 -27.49 19.12
N PRO A 147 -22.16 -28.70 19.52
CA PRO A 147 -23.33 -28.86 20.39
C PRO A 147 -23.10 -28.37 21.82
N THR A 148 -21.88 -28.04 22.19
CA THR A 148 -21.50 -27.54 23.53
C THR A 148 -22.09 -26.15 23.77
N LYS A 149 -22.96 -26.03 24.77
CA LYS A 149 -23.55 -24.74 25.18
C LYS A 149 -22.52 -23.83 25.80
N GLY A 150 -22.71 -22.51 25.64
CA GLY A 150 -21.86 -21.47 26.23
C GLY A 150 -20.54 -21.24 25.49
N LEU A 151 -20.43 -21.75 24.27
CA LEU A 151 -19.29 -21.42 23.41
C LEU A 151 -19.42 -19.99 22.90
N TYR A 152 -18.40 -19.19 23.07
CA TYR A 152 -18.34 -17.80 22.59
C TYR A 152 -16.94 -17.46 22.11
N LEU A 153 -16.81 -16.39 21.31
CA LEU A 153 -15.54 -15.90 20.80
C LEU A 153 -14.85 -15.03 21.85
N SER A 154 -13.79 -15.52 22.48
CA SER A 154 -13.07 -14.80 23.51
C SER A 154 -12.02 -13.83 22.93
N LYS A 155 -11.41 -14.19 21.81
CA LYS A 155 -10.34 -13.42 21.21
C LYS A 155 -10.28 -13.59 19.69
N VAL A 156 -10.06 -12.48 18.97
CA VAL A 156 -9.77 -12.44 17.53
C VAL A 156 -8.41 -11.80 17.32
N ILE A 157 -7.50 -12.55 16.74
CA ILE A 157 -6.14 -12.09 16.45
C ILE A 157 -5.96 -12.08 14.94
N HIS A 158 -5.51 -10.95 14.41
CA HIS A 158 -5.09 -10.81 13.02
C HIS A 158 -3.62 -10.40 12.97
N LYS A 159 -2.81 -11.14 12.21
CA LYS A 159 -1.42 -10.80 11.95
C LYS A 159 -1.23 -10.58 10.46
N SER A 160 -0.67 -9.44 10.08
CA SER A 160 -0.33 -9.13 8.69
C SER A 160 1.18 -8.97 8.55
N TYR A 161 1.71 -9.50 7.46
CA TYR A 161 3.10 -9.34 7.06
C TYR A 161 3.16 -8.87 5.61
N LEU A 162 3.90 -7.80 5.37
CA LEU A 162 4.16 -7.26 4.05
C LEU A 162 5.65 -7.01 3.87
N ASP A 163 6.23 -7.51 2.79
CA ASP A 163 7.63 -7.28 2.41
C ASP A 163 7.67 -6.54 1.06
N VAL A 164 8.25 -5.34 1.07
CA VAL A 164 8.45 -4.49 -0.10
C VAL A 164 9.94 -4.31 -0.31
N SER A 165 10.43 -4.92 -1.37
CA SER A 165 11.85 -4.96 -1.74
C SER A 165 12.02 -4.77 -3.25
N GLU A 166 13.26 -4.84 -3.72
CA GLU A 166 13.62 -4.67 -5.13
C GLU A 166 13.14 -5.80 -6.04
N GLU A 167 12.76 -6.94 -5.46
CA GLU A 167 12.44 -8.16 -6.21
C GLU A 167 11.37 -7.95 -7.29
N GLY A 168 11.68 -8.42 -8.49
CA GLY A 168 10.77 -8.35 -9.64
C GLY A 168 11.27 -9.23 -10.77
N THR A 169 10.50 -9.29 -11.84
CA THR A 169 10.95 -9.93 -13.08
C THR A 169 11.97 -9.02 -13.76
N GLU A 170 13.02 -9.61 -14.30
CA GLU A 170 13.86 -8.98 -15.32
C GLU A 170 13.05 -8.90 -16.62
N ALA A 171 11.95 -8.17 -16.62
CA ALA A 171 11.35 -7.75 -17.86
C ALA A 171 12.39 -6.85 -18.53
N ALA A 172 12.92 -7.31 -19.65
CA ALA A 172 13.95 -6.68 -20.41
C ALA A 172 13.96 -5.17 -20.21
N ALA A 173 15.00 -4.68 -19.55
CA ALA A 173 15.41 -3.32 -19.78
C ALA A 173 15.65 -3.24 -21.29
N ALA A 174 14.65 -2.85 -22.02
CA ALA A 174 14.82 -2.31 -23.34
C ALA A 174 15.61 -1.01 -23.11
N THR A 175 16.90 -1.17 -22.93
CA THR A 175 17.87 -0.12 -23.10
C THR A 175 17.84 0.24 -24.57
N GLY A 176 16.83 0.99 -24.93
CA GLY A 176 16.92 1.86 -26.07
C GLY A 176 17.91 2.96 -25.74
N ASP A 177 19.20 2.68 -25.78
CA ASP A 177 20.22 3.69 -25.98
C ASP A 177 20.05 4.25 -27.40
N SER A 178 19.00 4.98 -27.62
CA SER A 178 18.95 5.97 -28.68
C SER A 178 19.46 7.27 -28.08
N ILE A 179 20.75 7.50 -28.26
CA ILE A 179 21.35 8.83 -28.18
C ILE A 179 20.74 9.68 -29.30
N ALA A 180 19.51 10.08 -29.10
CA ALA A 180 18.94 11.22 -29.79
C ALA A 180 18.94 12.35 -28.75
N VAL A 181 19.74 13.37 -29.02
CA VAL A 181 19.65 14.68 -28.34
C VAL A 181 18.30 15.28 -28.68
N LYS A 182 17.25 14.74 -28.05
CA LYS A 182 15.94 15.36 -27.92
C LYS A 182 15.92 15.92 -26.49
N SER A 183 15.44 17.15 -26.34
CA SER A 183 15.16 17.79 -25.07
C SER A 183 14.68 16.72 -24.08
N LEU A 184 15.39 16.55 -22.95
CA LEU A 184 15.03 15.59 -21.92
C LEU A 184 13.54 15.78 -21.60
N PRO A 185 12.69 14.78 -21.84
CA PRO A 185 11.28 14.90 -21.49
C PRO A 185 11.22 15.19 -19.98
N MET A 186 10.41 16.15 -19.57
CA MET A 186 10.20 16.45 -18.16
C MET A 186 9.57 15.21 -17.51
N ARG A 187 10.40 14.42 -16.83
CA ARG A 187 9.96 13.26 -16.06
C ARG A 187 9.22 13.71 -14.82
N ALA A 188 8.10 13.08 -14.55
CA ALA A 188 7.43 13.29 -13.27
C ALA A 188 8.25 12.62 -12.15
N GLN A 189 8.40 13.31 -11.01
CA GLN A 189 9.09 12.75 -9.85
C GLN A 189 8.06 12.25 -8.83
N PHE A 190 8.28 11.04 -8.34
CA PHE A 190 7.52 10.45 -7.24
C PHE A 190 8.49 10.02 -6.13
N LYS A 191 8.57 10.83 -5.07
CA LYS A 191 9.53 10.64 -3.96
C LYS A 191 8.81 10.29 -2.67
N ALA A 192 8.66 8.99 -2.38
CA ALA A 192 8.03 8.49 -1.16
C ALA A 192 9.01 8.55 0.04
N ASN A 193 9.48 9.74 0.37
CA ASN A 193 10.43 10.01 1.45
C ASN A 193 9.78 10.60 2.73
N HIS A 194 8.46 10.46 2.87
CA HIS A 194 7.66 10.89 4.01
C HIS A 194 6.41 10.00 4.09
N PRO A 195 5.60 10.05 5.17
CA PRO A 195 4.47 9.14 5.35
C PRO A 195 3.49 9.12 4.19
N PHE A 196 3.07 7.92 3.81
CA PHE A 196 2.11 7.68 2.74
C PHE A 196 1.15 6.53 3.06
N LEU A 197 0.04 6.46 2.33
CA LEU A 197 -0.87 5.31 2.31
C LEU A 197 -0.57 4.44 1.12
N PHE A 198 -0.77 3.13 1.28
CA PHE A 198 -0.66 2.20 0.17
C PHE A 198 -1.78 1.16 0.21
N PHE A 199 -2.11 0.64 -0.97
CA PHE A 199 -3.12 -0.40 -1.18
C PHE A 199 -2.57 -1.44 -2.14
N ILE A 200 -2.77 -2.72 -1.84
CA ILE A 200 -2.54 -3.79 -2.81
C ILE A 200 -3.89 -4.19 -3.37
N ARG A 201 -4.04 -4.01 -4.67
CA ARG A 201 -5.29 -4.18 -5.40
C ARG A 201 -5.17 -5.33 -6.38
N HIS A 202 -6.20 -6.18 -6.43
CA HIS A 202 -6.38 -7.12 -7.54
C HIS A 202 -6.91 -6.36 -8.75
N THR A 203 -6.12 -6.26 -9.81
CA THR A 203 -6.33 -5.34 -10.94
C THR A 203 -7.63 -5.60 -11.68
N HIS A 204 -8.00 -6.87 -11.86
CA HIS A 204 -9.19 -7.24 -12.64
C HIS A 204 -10.51 -7.00 -11.90
N THR A 205 -10.56 -7.26 -10.60
CA THR A 205 -11.77 -7.10 -9.78
C THR A 205 -11.82 -5.80 -9.00
N ASN A 206 -10.74 -5.00 -9.01
CA ASN A 206 -10.54 -3.83 -8.17
C ASN A 206 -10.66 -4.10 -6.67
N THR A 207 -10.56 -5.36 -6.24
CA THR A 207 -10.63 -5.74 -4.83
C THR A 207 -9.35 -5.33 -4.11
N ILE A 208 -9.49 -4.62 -2.99
CA ILE A 208 -8.37 -4.29 -2.11
C ILE A 208 -8.05 -5.49 -1.23
N LEU A 209 -6.85 -6.00 -1.34
CA LEU A 209 -6.33 -7.14 -0.57
C LEU A 209 -5.60 -6.70 0.69
N PHE A 210 -4.85 -5.60 0.59
CA PHE A 210 -4.14 -4.96 1.69
C PHE A 210 -4.32 -3.45 1.64
N CYS A 211 -4.41 -2.84 2.80
CA CYS A 211 -4.26 -1.41 2.96
C CYS A 211 -3.33 -1.13 4.15
N GLY A 212 -2.53 -0.09 4.03
CA GLY A 212 -1.60 0.26 5.10
C GLY A 212 -1.11 1.69 5.00
N LYS A 213 -0.44 2.09 6.07
CA LYS A 213 0.24 3.36 6.18
C LYS A 213 1.70 3.11 6.56
N LEU A 214 2.62 3.63 5.76
CA LEU A 214 4.02 3.73 6.14
C LEU A 214 4.23 5.08 6.82
N ALA A 215 4.29 5.09 8.12
CA ALA A 215 4.56 6.29 8.92
C ALA A 215 6.01 6.36 9.41
N SER A 216 6.63 5.17 9.59
CA SER A 216 8.04 4.97 9.91
C SER A 216 8.46 3.63 9.30
N PRO A 217 9.42 3.61 8.37
CA PRO A 217 10.01 2.40 7.82
C PRO A 217 10.83 1.62 8.82
#